data_5120cf429faf9137bdff033e20265a0a
#
_entry.id   5120cf429faf9137bdff033e20265a0a
#
_cell.length_a   1.000
_cell.length_b   1.000
_cell.length_c   1.000
_cell.angle_alpha   90.00
_cell.angle_beta   90.00
_cell.angle_gamma   90.00
#
_symmetry.space_group_name_H-M   'P 1'
#
loop_
_entity.id
_entity.type
_entity.pdbx_description
1 polymer ?
#
loop_
_entity_poly.entity_id
_entity_poly.type
_entity_poly.pdbx_seq_one_letter_code
_entity_poly.pdbx_strand_id
1 'polypeptide(L)'
;PARIKSGTRSEVATCTVDYFPTILDLVGIEMPDDRPLDGISLVPLFEGSLESRPSPLGFHIRGQAAWHDGDWKAYCSKVNSHEWELYNLKDDPHEKKNRAADKLLKLEVMVEAWEKWKASVEASDKGGDY
;
A
#
# COMPACT_ATOMS: atom_id res chain seq x y z
N PRO A 1 -4.53 -19.10 16.83
CA PRO A 1 -3.26 -19.48 17.47
C PRO A 1 -2.54 -20.62 16.73
N ALA A 2 -3.28 -21.53 16.08
CA ALA A 2 -2.65 -22.70 15.44
C ALA A 2 -1.89 -22.37 14.13
N ARG A 3 -2.21 -21.27 13.45
CA ARG A 3 -1.58 -20.90 12.16
C ARG A 3 -0.41 -19.93 12.31
N ILE A 4 -0.32 -19.18 13.40
CA ILE A 4 0.72 -18.19 13.62
C ILE A 4 1.69 -18.70 14.68
N LYS A 5 2.96 -18.85 14.32
CA LYS A 5 4.02 -19.24 15.25
C LYS A 5 4.28 -18.10 16.25
N SER A 6 4.29 -18.41 17.53
CA SER A 6 4.57 -17.43 18.58
C SER A 6 5.95 -16.79 18.41
N GLY A 7 6.04 -15.48 18.63
CA GLY A 7 7.30 -14.73 18.60
C GLY A 7 7.82 -14.42 17.19
N THR A 8 7.08 -14.71 16.12
CA THR A 8 7.49 -14.30 14.76
C THR A 8 7.36 -12.79 14.57
N ARG A 9 8.25 -12.24 13.74
CA ARG A 9 8.20 -10.85 13.24
C ARG A 9 8.25 -10.87 11.72
N SER A 10 7.67 -9.85 11.11
CA SER A 10 7.72 -9.62 9.67
C SER A 10 7.98 -8.14 9.39
N GLU A 11 8.70 -7.86 8.31
CA GLU A 11 8.96 -6.53 7.75
C GLU A 11 7.99 -6.20 6.59
N VAL A 12 7.09 -7.13 6.25
CA VAL A 12 6.11 -6.91 5.18
C VAL A 12 5.15 -5.81 5.59
N ALA A 13 5.03 -4.78 4.75
CA ALA A 13 4.10 -3.69 4.97
C ALA A 13 2.65 -4.18 4.95
N THR A 14 1.88 -3.84 5.98
CA THR A 14 0.47 -4.20 6.12
C THR A 14 -0.37 -2.97 6.44
N CYS A 15 -1.64 -2.99 6.08
CA CYS A 15 -2.57 -1.89 6.33
C CYS A 15 -3.95 -2.43 6.72
N THR A 16 -4.82 -1.58 7.25
CA THR A 16 -6.19 -1.95 7.62
C THR A 16 -7.05 -2.42 6.44
N VAL A 17 -6.73 -2.00 5.22
CA VAL A 17 -7.38 -2.49 3.99
C VAL A 17 -7.19 -4.01 3.79
N ASP A 18 -6.17 -4.60 4.41
CA ASP A 18 -5.88 -6.03 4.33
C ASP A 18 -6.82 -6.89 5.21
N TYR A 19 -7.55 -6.27 6.14
CA TYR A 19 -8.42 -7.03 7.06
C TYR A 19 -9.53 -7.76 6.33
N PHE A 20 -10.20 -7.09 5.41
CA PHE A 20 -11.32 -7.67 4.69
C PHE A 20 -10.92 -8.91 3.88
N PRO A 21 -9.95 -8.85 2.93
CA PRO A 21 -9.53 -10.04 2.19
C PRO A 21 -8.94 -11.13 3.09
N THR A 22 -8.27 -10.75 4.20
CA THR A 22 -7.74 -11.74 5.16
C THR A 22 -8.85 -12.49 5.87
N ILE A 23 -9.93 -11.80 6.28
CA ILE A 23 -11.06 -12.44 6.96
C ILE A 23 -11.76 -13.40 6.00
N LEU A 24 -12.03 -12.98 4.76
CA LEU A 24 -12.64 -13.85 3.74
C LEU A 24 -11.83 -15.13 3.53
N ASP A 25 -10.53 -14.99 3.37
CA ASP A 25 -9.60 -16.12 3.18
C ASP A 25 -9.59 -17.06 4.42
N LEU A 26 -9.57 -16.49 5.64
CA LEU A 26 -9.60 -17.28 6.87
C LEU A 26 -10.88 -18.10 7.06
N VAL A 27 -12.02 -17.61 6.58
CA VAL A 27 -13.31 -18.30 6.68
C VAL A 27 -13.65 -19.11 5.43
N GLY A 28 -12.80 -19.07 4.39
CA GLY A 28 -12.99 -19.81 3.15
C GLY A 28 -14.13 -19.30 2.28
N ILE A 29 -14.41 -17.99 2.32
CA ILE A 29 -15.42 -17.34 1.49
C ILE A 29 -14.71 -16.63 0.35
N GLU A 30 -15.09 -16.97 -0.88
CA GLU A 30 -14.65 -16.25 -2.08
C GLU A 30 -15.32 -14.86 -2.15
N MET A 31 -14.64 -13.90 -2.77
CA MET A 31 -15.24 -12.61 -3.05
C MET A 31 -16.49 -12.80 -3.93
N PRO A 32 -17.62 -12.14 -3.56
CA PRO A 32 -18.89 -12.35 -4.27
C PRO A 32 -18.92 -11.69 -5.65
N ASP A 33 -17.97 -10.84 -5.97
CA ASP A 33 -17.87 -10.07 -7.22
C ASP A 33 -16.44 -9.66 -7.54
N ASP A 34 -16.23 -9.06 -8.72
CA ASP A 34 -14.93 -8.65 -9.26
C ASP A 34 -14.50 -7.25 -8.82
N ARG A 35 -15.08 -6.69 -7.74
CA ARG A 35 -14.70 -5.37 -7.26
C ARG A 35 -13.21 -5.31 -6.90
N PRO A 36 -12.48 -4.27 -7.33
CA PRO A 36 -11.07 -4.13 -7.00
C PRO A 36 -10.88 -3.95 -5.50
N LEU A 37 -9.91 -4.66 -4.93
CA LEU A 37 -9.48 -4.51 -3.54
C LEU A 37 -8.09 -3.91 -3.49
N ASP A 38 -7.89 -2.88 -2.66
CA ASP A 38 -6.57 -2.33 -2.35
C ASP A 38 -5.77 -3.25 -1.40
N GLY A 39 -6.48 -4.06 -0.62
CA GLY A 39 -5.90 -4.98 0.36
C GLY A 39 -5.53 -6.34 -0.22
N ILE A 40 -4.66 -7.03 0.50
CA ILE A 40 -4.27 -8.44 0.24
C ILE A 40 -4.65 -9.32 1.41
N SER A 41 -4.82 -10.63 1.18
CA SER A 41 -4.87 -11.58 2.28
C SER A 41 -3.52 -11.68 2.98
N LEU A 42 -3.52 -11.59 4.31
CA LEU A 42 -2.33 -11.80 5.14
C LEU A 42 -2.17 -13.26 5.58
N VAL A 43 -3.02 -14.17 5.14
CA VAL A 43 -2.90 -15.61 5.45
C VAL A 43 -1.55 -16.16 5.02
N PRO A 44 -1.04 -15.89 3.80
CA PRO A 44 0.31 -16.31 3.39
C PRO A 44 1.42 -15.74 4.28
N LEU A 45 1.24 -14.53 4.83
CA LEU A 45 2.19 -13.95 5.79
C LEU A 45 2.18 -14.72 7.12
N PHE A 46 1.01 -15.11 7.61
CA PHE A 46 0.87 -15.90 8.84
C PHE A 46 1.48 -17.30 8.71
N GLU A 47 1.45 -17.86 7.50
CA GLU A 47 2.02 -19.16 7.16
C GLU A 47 3.51 -19.08 6.81
N GLY A 48 4.08 -17.87 6.71
CA GLY A 48 5.50 -17.65 6.43
C GLY A 48 5.88 -17.81 4.96
N SER A 49 4.90 -17.79 4.05
CA SER A 49 5.13 -17.90 2.60
C SER A 49 5.16 -16.55 1.87
N LEU A 50 4.78 -15.45 2.53
CA LEU A 50 4.83 -14.10 1.96
C LEU A 50 6.08 -13.37 2.45
N GLU A 51 7.04 -13.15 1.56
CA GLU A 51 8.31 -12.45 1.85
C GLU A 51 8.23 -10.94 1.58
N SER A 52 7.39 -10.52 0.64
CA SER A 52 7.19 -9.11 0.28
C SER A 52 5.73 -8.87 -0.14
N ARG A 53 5.25 -7.63 0.04
CA ARG A 53 3.92 -7.25 -0.42
C ARG A 53 3.87 -7.21 -1.94
N PRO A 54 2.91 -7.91 -2.59
CA PRO A 54 2.81 -7.97 -4.04
C PRO A 54 2.22 -6.71 -4.68
N SER A 55 1.50 -5.90 -3.91
CA SER A 55 0.85 -4.67 -4.38
C SER A 55 1.22 -3.48 -3.51
N PRO A 56 1.37 -2.28 -4.08
CA PRO A 56 1.62 -1.06 -3.32
C PRO A 56 0.46 -0.67 -2.40
N LEU A 57 0.73 0.28 -1.49
CA LEU A 57 -0.27 0.91 -0.63
C LEU A 57 -0.43 2.37 -1.00
N GLY A 58 -1.64 2.77 -1.39
CA GLY A 58 -2.02 4.15 -1.65
C GLY A 58 -2.67 4.79 -0.41
N PHE A 59 -2.36 6.07 -0.19
CA PHE A 59 -2.96 6.87 0.87
C PHE A 59 -3.32 8.26 0.34
N HIS A 60 -4.54 8.70 0.65
CA HIS A 60 -5.00 10.06 0.41
C HIS A 60 -5.90 10.51 1.55
N ILE A 61 -5.45 11.48 2.33
CA ILE A 61 -6.22 12.00 3.47
C ILE A 61 -5.95 13.49 3.68
N ARG A 62 -7.02 14.29 3.77
CA ARG A 62 -6.94 15.74 4.08
C ARG A 62 -5.95 16.51 3.20
N GLY A 63 -5.86 16.15 1.91
CA GLY A 63 -4.96 16.78 0.96
C GLY A 63 -3.51 16.32 1.03
N GLN A 64 -3.19 15.34 1.86
CA GLN A 64 -1.91 14.64 1.88
C GLN A 64 -2.00 13.37 1.06
N ALA A 65 -0.88 12.95 0.47
CA ALA A 65 -0.76 11.74 -0.31
C ALA A 65 0.47 10.94 0.07
N ALA A 66 0.37 9.61 -0.03
CA ALA A 66 1.54 8.75 -0.02
C ALA A 66 1.32 7.52 -0.90
N TRP A 67 2.42 7.02 -1.46
CA TRP A 67 2.49 5.75 -2.18
C TRP A 67 3.65 4.94 -1.66
N HIS A 68 3.36 3.77 -1.11
CA HIS A 68 4.36 2.87 -0.55
C HIS A 68 4.48 1.64 -1.45
N ASP A 69 5.63 1.46 -2.06
CA ASP A 69 5.95 0.37 -2.99
C ASP A 69 7.30 -0.26 -2.63
N GLY A 70 7.26 -1.48 -2.13
CA GLY A 70 8.45 -2.17 -1.62
C GLY A 70 9.13 -1.36 -0.51
N ASP A 71 10.42 -1.08 -0.70
CA ASP A 71 11.23 -0.29 0.24
C ASP A 71 11.04 1.24 0.09
N TRP A 72 10.24 1.69 -0.89
CA TRP A 72 10.14 3.10 -1.23
C TRP A 72 8.79 3.71 -0.86
N LYS A 73 8.84 4.96 -0.41
CA LYS A 73 7.67 5.79 -0.14
C LYS A 73 7.78 7.12 -0.85
N ALA A 74 6.85 7.41 -1.74
CA ALA A 74 6.59 8.76 -2.22
C ALA A 74 5.58 9.43 -1.29
N TYR A 75 5.82 10.69 -0.89
CA TYR A 75 4.97 11.45 0.02
C TYR A 75 4.77 12.87 -0.49
N CYS A 76 3.56 13.38 -0.33
CA CYS A 76 3.22 14.77 -0.61
C CYS A 76 2.36 15.35 0.52
N SER A 77 2.87 16.38 1.18
CA SER A 77 2.18 17.03 2.31
C SER A 77 0.98 17.86 1.87
N LYS A 78 0.97 18.32 0.62
CA LYS A 78 -0.13 19.08 -0.01
C LYS A 78 -0.23 18.71 -1.48
N VAL A 79 -1.16 17.86 -1.85
CA VAL A 79 -1.31 17.34 -3.22
C VAL A 79 -1.35 18.47 -4.27
N ASN A 80 -1.98 19.59 -3.96
CA ASN A 80 -2.06 20.73 -4.86
C ASN A 80 -0.73 21.46 -5.09
N SER A 81 0.31 21.24 -4.27
CA SER A 81 1.63 21.82 -4.50
C SER A 81 2.47 21.04 -5.50
N HIS A 82 2.11 19.78 -5.75
CA HIS A 82 2.90 18.83 -6.54
C HIS A 82 4.34 18.64 -6.04
N GLU A 83 4.63 19.02 -4.78
CA GLU A 83 5.93 18.84 -4.16
C GLU A 83 6.01 17.46 -3.50
N TRP A 84 6.48 16.49 -4.28
CA TRP A 84 6.66 15.14 -3.81
C TRP A 84 8.06 14.90 -3.28
N GLU A 85 8.13 14.16 -2.19
CA GLU A 85 9.34 13.66 -1.55
C GLU A 85 9.44 12.14 -1.79
N LEU A 86 10.66 11.62 -1.78
CA LEU A 86 10.91 10.18 -1.97
C LEU A 86 11.86 9.66 -0.89
N TYR A 87 11.46 8.59 -0.22
CA TYR A 87 12.23 7.99 0.85
C TYR A 87 12.45 6.50 0.61
N ASN A 88 13.63 6.00 1.00
CA ASN A 88 13.90 4.56 1.08
C ASN A 88 13.74 4.13 2.55
N LEU A 89 12.63 3.49 2.88
CA LEU A 89 12.29 3.15 4.27
C LEU A 89 13.17 2.06 4.86
N LYS A 90 13.81 1.23 4.02
CA LYS A 90 14.76 0.22 4.47
C LYS A 90 16.05 0.83 5.02
N ASP A 91 16.58 1.83 4.31
CA ASP A 91 17.83 2.50 4.69
C ASP A 91 17.59 3.70 5.63
N ASP A 92 16.39 4.30 5.54
CA ASP A 92 16.00 5.50 6.28
C ASP A 92 14.54 5.40 6.78
N PRO A 93 14.27 4.57 7.80
CA PRO A 93 12.94 4.38 8.35
C PRO A 93 12.38 5.63 9.05
N HIS A 94 13.20 6.66 9.26
CA HIS A 94 12.80 7.93 9.85
C HIS A 94 12.55 9.05 8.82
N GLU A 95 12.64 8.74 7.53
CA GLU A 95 12.33 9.68 6.43
C GLU A 95 13.12 11.00 6.53
N LYS A 96 14.41 10.92 6.88
CA LYS A 96 15.28 12.09 7.07
C LYS A 96 15.92 12.58 5.79
N LYS A 97 16.06 11.69 4.77
CA LYS A 97 16.78 11.96 3.54
C LYS A 97 15.87 11.86 2.33
N ASN A 98 15.35 12.99 1.89
CA ASN A 98 14.60 13.06 0.64
C ASN A 98 15.52 12.71 -0.56
N ARG A 99 15.12 11.70 -1.34
CA ARG A 99 15.84 11.16 -2.50
C ARG A 99 15.19 11.56 -3.83
N ALA A 100 14.20 12.47 -3.83
CA ALA A 100 13.47 12.87 -5.03
C ALA A 100 14.41 13.35 -6.14
N ALA A 101 15.37 14.21 -5.81
CA ALA A 101 16.34 14.74 -6.78
C ALA A 101 17.27 13.65 -7.36
N ASP A 102 17.67 12.66 -6.53
CA ASP A 102 18.58 11.59 -6.93
C ASP A 102 17.89 10.45 -7.71
N LYS A 103 16.58 10.34 -7.59
CA LYS A 103 15.77 9.22 -8.09
C LYS A 103 14.49 9.70 -8.80
N LEU A 104 14.64 10.74 -9.62
CA LEU A 104 13.51 11.42 -10.26
C LEU A 104 12.60 10.45 -11.03
N LEU A 105 13.16 9.59 -11.87
CA LEU A 105 12.38 8.61 -12.66
C LEU A 105 11.57 7.64 -11.78
N LYS A 106 12.14 7.22 -10.64
CA LYS A 106 11.40 6.38 -9.69
C LYS A 106 10.24 7.15 -9.07
N LEU A 107 10.48 8.39 -8.66
CA LEU A 107 9.43 9.25 -8.11
C LEU A 107 8.30 9.45 -9.12
N GLU A 108 8.61 9.78 -10.36
CA GLU A 108 7.62 9.98 -11.43
C GLU A 108 6.73 8.75 -11.62
N VAL A 109 7.33 7.56 -11.70
CA VAL A 109 6.58 6.29 -11.80
C VAL A 109 5.65 6.07 -10.60
N MET A 110 6.14 6.35 -9.38
CA MET A 110 5.35 6.17 -8.17
C MET A 110 4.21 7.18 -8.06
N VAL A 111 4.42 8.42 -8.47
CA VAL A 111 3.39 9.47 -8.51
C VAL A 111 2.32 9.13 -9.55
N GLU A 112 2.71 8.71 -10.75
CA GLU A 112 1.76 8.26 -11.79
C GLU A 112 0.90 7.08 -11.30
N ALA A 113 1.52 6.12 -10.60
CA ALA A 113 0.79 4.99 -10.03
C ALA A 113 -0.20 5.43 -8.95
N TRP A 114 0.20 6.36 -8.08
CA TRP A 114 -0.70 6.94 -7.09
C TRP A 114 -1.88 7.71 -7.74
N GLU A 115 -1.64 8.48 -8.80
CA GLU A 115 -2.69 9.20 -9.51
C GLU A 115 -3.72 8.25 -10.12
N LYS A 116 -3.27 7.15 -10.73
CA LYS A 116 -4.15 6.10 -11.27
C LYS A 116 -4.98 5.44 -10.16
N TRP A 117 -4.35 5.08 -9.05
CA TRP A 117 -5.04 4.53 -7.89
C TRP A 117 -6.06 5.52 -7.32
N LYS A 118 -5.70 6.79 -7.14
CA LYS A 118 -6.60 7.83 -6.65
C LYS A 118 -7.83 7.98 -7.56
N ALA A 119 -7.64 7.96 -8.87
CA ALA A 119 -8.75 8.03 -9.82
C ALA A 119 -9.70 6.82 -9.71
N SER A 120 -9.17 5.62 -9.47
CA SER A 120 -9.97 4.41 -9.18
C SER A 120 -10.78 4.57 -7.90
N VAL A 121 -10.16 5.02 -6.81
CA VAL A 121 -10.84 5.28 -5.52
C VAL A 121 -11.95 6.33 -5.67
N GLU A 122 -11.70 7.41 -6.42
CA GLU A 122 -12.71 8.44 -6.68
C GLU A 122 -13.87 7.94 -7.56
N ALA A 123 -13.62 6.99 -8.46
CA ALA A 123 -14.66 6.34 -9.24
C ALA A 123 -15.52 5.42 -8.35
N SER A 124 -14.88 4.65 -7.50
CA SER A 124 -15.52 3.78 -6.50
C SER A 124 -16.43 4.58 -5.53
N ASP A 125 -15.93 5.70 -5.01
CA ASP A 125 -16.68 6.61 -4.12
C ASP A 125 -17.96 7.17 -4.78
N LYS A 126 -17.98 7.26 -6.11
CA LYS A 126 -19.14 7.66 -6.92
C LYS A 126 -20.04 6.49 -7.34
N GLY A 127 -19.77 5.30 -6.86
CA GLY A 127 -20.52 4.09 -7.19
C GLY A 127 -20.10 3.41 -8.49
N GLY A 128 -18.90 3.70 -9.01
CA GLY A 128 -18.38 3.12 -10.25
C GLY A 128 -18.08 1.61 -10.18
N ASP A 129 -18.09 1.03 -8.98
CA ASP A 129 -17.87 -0.40 -8.73
C ASP A 129 -19.19 -1.18 -8.55
N TYR A 130 -20.36 -0.55 -8.73
CA TYR A 130 -21.69 -1.15 -8.52
C TYR A 130 -22.53 -1.16 -9.79
#